data_96735951ebe169ca41a1bbdb69628adb
#
_entry.id   96735951ebe169ca41a1bbdb69628adb
#
_cell.length_a   1.000
_cell.length_b   1.000
_cell.length_c   1.000
_cell.angle_alpha   90.00
_cell.angle_beta   90.00
_cell.angle_gamma   90.00
#
_symmetry.space_group_name_H-M   'P 1'
#
loop_
_entity.id
_entity.type
_entity.pdbx_description
1 polymer ?
#
loop_
_entity_poly.entity_id
_entity_poly.type
_entity_poly.pdbx_seq_one_letter_code
_entity_poly.pdbx_strand_id
1 'polypeptide(L)'
;MKNARIRIVFTAVAAAFLCSAGARGHAQSISRTIGQAECVAARLGSSIPISAIGEPVSAVTLEAPRWVEAARGLPAYCTVNGSMAPVDRSVTAKPINFQVAFPSTWSGRAAQLGGGGMNGTIPALTGNPFGQGFVTYGSDSGHQAGGPGGGGGRGGFGAGRGAPAAGANATNSDDWALNDEAIRNLGYMQLKKTHDAALVLIKRMYGTLPTFNYFIGSSQGGREALTVAQRYPQDYDGVAANVPIVGFSSLMLARALNRIQEIPLDHWVTNAKANAIRGEFMRQCDKLDGLADGIVNNYIACREIFDVKQGQPGRHPWAARRCPDNKDPNAADTSANACLTDGQIATLEWVYSRYPVSSLANGKTTFGMWLPNTDVSGGSIIANTRFLGQEGAGANAGKYTWVGQLGVTGFLMKNLDANALDYTESKYAERRRELSAILDSTNPDLSAFQKRGGKMIVAIGTNDTTAPPGEQLDYYKSVVDKMGHSNVDAFARLFVLPQTGHGLTGTTYTTDGDGKTQEARQVPSTFDRVALIVDWVEKGVAPGKSIVVTGGGRSLPMCSYPEYPKYNKGPVDAAESYECSVR
;
A
#
# COMPACT_ATOMS: atom_id res chain seq x y z
N MET A 1 58.24 -67.21 -13.66
CA MET A 1 57.36 -66.49 -12.73
C MET A 1 56.47 -65.56 -13.55
N LYS A 2 55.22 -65.93 -13.75
CA LYS A 2 54.29 -65.24 -14.68
C LYS A 2 53.31 -64.37 -13.85
N ASN A 3 53.35 -63.07 -14.09
CA ASN A 3 52.39 -62.13 -13.49
C ASN A 3 51.08 -62.16 -14.25
N ALA A 4 49.99 -62.55 -13.57
CA ALA A 4 48.62 -62.42 -14.08
C ALA A 4 48.05 -61.05 -13.67
N ARG A 5 47.66 -60.26 -14.67
CA ARG A 5 46.90 -59.01 -14.46
C ARG A 5 45.40 -59.28 -14.52
N ILE A 6 44.71 -59.08 -13.40
CA ILE A 6 43.25 -59.11 -13.32
C ILE A 6 42.75 -57.77 -13.83
N ARG A 7 41.90 -57.77 -14.89
CA ARG A 7 41.13 -56.60 -15.34
C ARG A 7 39.76 -56.65 -14.66
N ILE A 8 39.49 -55.64 -13.83
CA ILE A 8 38.15 -55.42 -13.27
C ILE A 8 37.41 -54.53 -14.27
N VAL A 9 36.31 -55.03 -14.79
CA VAL A 9 35.38 -54.27 -15.64
C VAL A 9 34.33 -53.64 -14.72
N PHE A 10 34.34 -52.33 -14.64
CA PHE A 10 33.25 -51.58 -13.98
C PHE A 10 32.12 -51.35 -14.99
N THR A 11 30.98 -51.98 -14.77
CA THR A 11 29.75 -51.68 -15.48
C THR A 11 29.07 -50.50 -14.77
N ALA A 12 29.09 -49.32 -15.38
CA ALA A 12 28.35 -48.16 -14.91
C ALA A 12 26.87 -48.32 -15.26
N VAL A 13 26.02 -48.53 -14.28
CA VAL A 13 24.56 -48.43 -14.41
C VAL A 13 24.20 -46.95 -14.28
N ALA A 14 23.86 -46.32 -15.40
CA ALA A 14 23.29 -44.97 -15.40
C ALA A 14 21.81 -45.04 -14.99
N ALA A 15 21.50 -44.69 -13.76
CA ALA A 15 20.14 -44.45 -13.30
C ALA A 15 19.67 -43.09 -13.85
N ALA A 16 18.83 -43.12 -14.89
CA ALA A 16 18.13 -41.92 -15.36
C ALA A 16 17.04 -41.53 -14.34
N PHE A 17 17.30 -40.50 -13.53
CA PHE A 17 16.26 -39.82 -12.78
C PHE A 17 15.43 -39.00 -13.77
N LEU A 18 14.26 -39.53 -14.17
CA LEU A 18 13.20 -38.76 -14.78
C LEU A 18 12.60 -37.84 -13.71
N CYS A 19 13.04 -36.60 -13.69
CA CYS A 19 12.29 -35.52 -13.03
C CYS A 19 10.97 -35.34 -13.77
N SER A 20 9.91 -36.00 -13.32
CA SER A 20 8.54 -35.68 -13.70
C SER A 20 8.23 -34.29 -13.12
N ALA A 21 8.43 -33.22 -13.89
CA ALA A 21 7.76 -31.95 -13.68
C ALA A 21 6.25 -32.24 -13.79
N GLY A 22 5.60 -32.42 -12.65
CA GLY A 22 4.17 -32.57 -12.57
C GLY A 22 3.50 -31.33 -13.17
N ALA A 23 3.08 -31.42 -14.44
CA ALA A 23 2.13 -30.49 -15.00
C ALA A 23 0.89 -30.55 -14.07
N ARG A 24 0.65 -29.46 -13.29
CA ARG A 24 -0.63 -29.26 -12.61
C ARG A 24 -1.66 -29.23 -13.74
N GLY A 25 -2.42 -30.31 -13.90
CA GLY A 25 -3.53 -30.36 -14.82
C GLY A 25 -4.44 -29.17 -14.57
N HIS A 26 -4.97 -28.58 -15.62
CA HIS A 26 -5.95 -27.51 -15.55
C HIS A 26 -7.04 -27.95 -14.59
N ALA A 27 -7.06 -27.38 -13.37
CA ALA A 27 -8.12 -27.66 -12.40
C ALA A 27 -9.41 -27.13 -13.02
N GLN A 28 -10.32 -28.04 -13.39
CA GLN A 28 -11.66 -27.67 -13.82
C GLN A 28 -12.26 -26.80 -12.72
N SER A 29 -12.76 -25.63 -13.07
CA SER A 29 -13.43 -24.73 -12.15
C SER A 29 -14.63 -25.45 -11.54
N ILE A 30 -14.57 -25.73 -10.24
CA ILE A 30 -15.67 -26.36 -9.51
C ILE A 30 -16.70 -25.26 -9.26
N SER A 31 -17.67 -25.12 -10.16
CA SER A 31 -18.82 -24.25 -9.90
C SER A 31 -19.77 -24.96 -8.93
N ARG A 32 -20.06 -24.34 -7.80
CA ARG A 32 -21.04 -24.81 -6.82
C ARG A 32 -22.08 -23.74 -6.57
N THR A 33 -23.33 -24.15 -6.50
CA THR A 33 -24.45 -23.25 -6.22
C THR A 33 -24.98 -23.46 -4.81
N ILE A 34 -25.45 -22.37 -4.21
CA ILE A 34 -26.20 -22.33 -2.96
C ILE A 34 -27.45 -21.48 -3.16
N GLY A 35 -28.51 -21.78 -2.41
CA GLY A 35 -29.71 -20.97 -2.30
C GLY A 35 -29.95 -20.48 -0.87
N GLN A 36 -31.08 -19.85 -0.66
CA GLN A 36 -31.48 -19.35 0.66
C GLN A 36 -31.56 -20.47 1.72
N ALA A 37 -31.96 -21.67 1.33
CA ALA A 37 -32.10 -22.82 2.22
C ALA A 37 -30.76 -23.26 2.86
N GLU A 38 -29.64 -23.03 2.18
CA GLU A 38 -28.31 -23.34 2.71
C GLU A 38 -27.75 -22.21 3.60
N CYS A 39 -28.30 -21.01 3.54
CA CYS A 39 -27.85 -19.84 4.31
C CYS A 39 -28.45 -19.85 5.72
N VAL A 40 -28.13 -20.85 6.51
CA VAL A 40 -28.73 -21.10 7.84
C VAL A 40 -27.64 -21.45 8.88
N ALA A 41 -27.93 -21.11 10.16
CA ALA A 41 -27.03 -21.40 11.27
C ALA A 41 -26.78 -22.91 11.48
N ALA A 42 -27.75 -23.77 11.13
CA ALA A 42 -27.58 -25.21 11.19
C ALA A 42 -26.44 -25.70 10.27
N ARG A 43 -26.16 -25.01 9.17
CA ARG A 43 -25.05 -25.32 8.26
C ARG A 43 -23.74 -24.65 8.66
N LEU A 44 -23.79 -23.35 8.98
CA LEU A 44 -22.58 -22.56 9.24
C LEU A 44 -22.11 -22.61 10.69
N GLY A 45 -22.98 -23.01 11.64
CA GLY A 45 -22.71 -23.01 13.07
C GLY A 45 -22.86 -21.63 13.71
N SER A 46 -22.70 -21.58 15.04
CA SER A 46 -22.69 -20.35 15.84
C SER A 46 -21.30 -19.98 16.37
N SER A 47 -20.29 -20.82 16.13
CA SER A 47 -18.91 -20.61 16.56
C SER A 47 -17.92 -21.35 15.65
N ILE A 48 -16.64 -20.97 15.76
CA ILE A 48 -15.52 -21.68 15.15
C ILE A 48 -14.58 -22.12 16.28
N PRO A 49 -14.09 -23.38 16.29
CA PRO A 49 -13.11 -23.83 17.28
C PRO A 49 -11.84 -22.98 17.22
N ILE A 50 -11.35 -22.53 18.36
CA ILE A 50 -10.11 -21.71 18.44
C ILE A 50 -8.90 -22.45 17.87
N SER A 51 -8.87 -23.78 17.92
CA SER A 51 -7.83 -24.62 17.32
C SER A 51 -7.77 -24.56 15.79
N ALA A 52 -8.80 -24.02 15.13
CA ALA A 52 -8.82 -23.81 13.70
C ALA A 52 -8.23 -22.46 13.28
N ILE A 53 -7.83 -21.61 14.23
CA ILE A 53 -7.27 -20.29 14.01
C ILE A 53 -5.76 -20.32 14.31
N GLY A 54 -4.92 -19.99 13.35
CA GLY A 54 -3.47 -20.08 13.44
C GLY A 54 -2.79 -18.96 14.24
N GLU A 55 -3.56 -17.99 14.74
CA GLU A 55 -3.10 -16.94 15.64
C GLU A 55 -3.98 -16.91 16.90
N PRO A 56 -3.46 -16.45 18.05
CA PRO A 56 -4.18 -16.55 19.33
C PRO A 56 -5.50 -15.79 19.36
N VAL A 57 -6.59 -16.48 19.72
CA VAL A 57 -7.91 -15.94 20.02
C VAL A 57 -8.49 -16.65 21.23
N SER A 58 -9.36 -16.00 22.02
CA SER A 58 -10.01 -16.63 23.18
C SER A 58 -11.38 -17.25 22.84
N ALA A 59 -12.06 -16.74 21.83
CA ALA A 59 -13.31 -17.27 21.29
C ALA A 59 -13.55 -16.77 19.87
N VAL A 60 -14.34 -17.53 19.08
CA VAL A 60 -14.86 -17.09 17.78
C VAL A 60 -16.35 -17.37 17.73
N THR A 61 -17.15 -16.33 17.67
CA THR A 61 -18.61 -16.39 17.61
C THR A 61 -19.12 -15.94 16.25
N LEU A 62 -20.24 -16.49 15.81
CA LEU A 62 -20.90 -16.17 14.55
C LEU A 62 -22.32 -15.67 14.80
N GLU A 63 -22.73 -14.67 14.06
CA GLU A 63 -24.13 -14.23 13.98
C GLU A 63 -24.93 -15.17 13.06
N ALA A 64 -26.25 -15.06 13.14
CA ALA A 64 -27.13 -15.76 12.21
C ALA A 64 -26.83 -15.33 10.77
N PRO A 65 -26.65 -16.30 9.83
CA PRO A 65 -26.42 -15.97 8.44
C PRO A 65 -27.63 -15.24 7.83
N ARG A 66 -27.34 -14.39 6.84
CA ARG A 66 -28.38 -13.63 6.15
C ARG A 66 -28.27 -13.83 4.64
N TRP A 67 -29.38 -14.24 4.02
CA TRP A 67 -29.52 -14.26 2.57
C TRP A 67 -29.81 -12.86 2.03
N VAL A 68 -29.19 -12.50 0.94
CA VAL A 68 -29.40 -11.24 0.21
C VAL A 68 -29.76 -11.59 -1.23
N GLU A 69 -30.92 -11.11 -1.67
CA GLU A 69 -31.39 -11.32 -3.04
C GLU A 69 -30.54 -10.57 -4.07
N ALA A 70 -30.53 -11.09 -5.29
CA ALA A 70 -29.82 -10.47 -6.40
C ALA A 70 -30.36 -9.05 -6.66
N ALA A 71 -29.47 -8.07 -6.70
CA ALA A 71 -29.83 -6.67 -6.94
C ALA A 71 -28.66 -5.90 -7.56
N ARG A 72 -28.98 -4.89 -8.36
CA ARG A 72 -28.01 -3.92 -8.92
C ARG A 72 -26.80 -4.56 -9.61
N GLY A 73 -27.01 -5.65 -10.35
CA GLY A 73 -25.95 -6.37 -11.05
C GLY A 73 -25.10 -7.31 -10.17
N LEU A 74 -25.43 -7.44 -8.89
CA LEU A 74 -24.82 -8.42 -7.99
C LEU A 74 -25.65 -9.71 -7.96
N PRO A 75 -25.04 -10.90 -7.92
CA PRO A 75 -25.74 -12.16 -7.72
C PRO A 75 -26.35 -12.20 -6.31
N ALA A 76 -27.34 -13.06 -6.09
CA ALA A 76 -27.79 -13.37 -4.74
C ALA A 76 -26.65 -14.01 -3.93
N TYR A 77 -26.64 -13.83 -2.61
CA TYR A 77 -25.56 -14.32 -1.76
C TYR A 77 -25.98 -14.53 -0.30
N CYS A 78 -25.22 -15.38 0.38
CA CYS A 78 -25.27 -15.52 1.83
C CYS A 78 -24.17 -14.69 2.47
N THR A 79 -24.45 -14.03 3.59
CA THR A 79 -23.42 -13.33 4.37
C THR A 79 -23.46 -13.75 5.83
N VAL A 80 -22.29 -13.85 6.45
CA VAL A 80 -22.09 -14.18 7.87
C VAL A 80 -21.17 -13.16 8.48
N ASN A 81 -21.57 -12.59 9.61
CA ASN A 81 -20.73 -11.83 10.49
C ASN A 81 -20.18 -12.72 11.61
N GLY A 82 -18.98 -12.39 12.07
CA GLY A 82 -18.39 -13.04 13.23
C GLY A 82 -17.53 -12.11 14.04
N SER A 83 -17.21 -12.52 15.25
CA SER A 83 -16.36 -11.78 16.17
C SER A 83 -15.35 -12.71 16.82
N MET A 84 -14.09 -12.29 16.89
CA MET A 84 -13.00 -13.01 17.54
C MET A 84 -12.59 -12.24 18.79
N ALA A 85 -12.78 -12.85 19.93
CA ALA A 85 -12.42 -12.25 21.21
C ALA A 85 -10.89 -12.26 21.39
N PRO A 86 -10.28 -11.16 21.91
CA PRO A 86 -8.86 -11.11 22.21
C PRO A 86 -8.48 -12.04 23.35
N VAL A 87 -7.20 -12.38 23.44
CA VAL A 87 -6.63 -13.11 24.58
C VAL A 87 -6.39 -12.18 25.76
N ASP A 88 -5.93 -10.95 25.47
CA ASP A 88 -5.82 -9.89 26.46
C ASP A 88 -7.21 -9.52 26.99
N ARG A 89 -7.33 -9.45 28.33
CA ARG A 89 -8.59 -9.17 29.04
C ARG A 89 -8.74 -7.73 29.50
N SER A 90 -7.79 -6.85 29.12
CA SER A 90 -7.88 -5.43 29.44
C SER A 90 -9.03 -4.75 28.68
N VAL A 91 -9.54 -3.67 29.21
CA VAL A 91 -10.63 -2.89 28.57
C VAL A 91 -10.21 -2.25 27.23
N THR A 92 -8.91 -2.13 27.01
CA THR A 92 -8.33 -1.60 25.77
C THR A 92 -8.22 -2.65 24.67
N ALA A 93 -8.32 -3.95 25.00
CA ALA A 93 -8.36 -5.02 24.03
C ALA A 93 -9.73 -5.06 23.34
N LYS A 94 -9.76 -5.00 22.01
CA LYS A 94 -10.98 -4.99 21.22
C LYS A 94 -11.11 -6.29 20.43
N PRO A 95 -12.33 -6.79 20.18
CA PRO A 95 -12.53 -7.94 19.30
C PRO A 95 -12.21 -7.59 17.85
N ILE A 96 -11.88 -8.60 17.06
CA ILE A 96 -11.85 -8.51 15.60
C ILE A 96 -13.23 -8.87 15.08
N ASN A 97 -13.95 -7.93 14.46
CA ASN A 97 -15.15 -8.24 13.74
C ASN A 97 -14.81 -8.55 12.27
N PHE A 98 -15.41 -9.59 11.72
CA PHE A 98 -15.19 -10.01 10.36
C PHE A 98 -16.48 -10.38 9.65
N GLN A 99 -16.45 -10.40 8.33
CA GLN A 99 -17.58 -10.82 7.50
C GLN A 99 -17.07 -11.71 6.37
N VAL A 100 -17.91 -12.69 5.99
CA VAL A 100 -17.73 -13.53 4.80
C VAL A 100 -18.97 -13.45 3.93
N ALA A 101 -18.79 -13.21 2.63
CA ALA A 101 -19.85 -13.18 1.62
C ALA A 101 -19.67 -14.36 0.66
N PHE A 102 -20.72 -15.19 0.54
CA PHE A 102 -20.76 -16.40 -0.28
C PHE A 102 -21.68 -16.17 -1.48
N PRO A 103 -21.16 -16.06 -2.71
CA PRO A 103 -22.00 -15.89 -3.89
C PRO A 103 -22.87 -17.13 -4.11
N SER A 104 -24.09 -16.92 -4.66
CA SER A 104 -24.99 -18.02 -5.01
C SER A 104 -24.36 -19.03 -5.98
N THR A 105 -23.45 -18.57 -6.83
CA THR A 105 -22.64 -19.39 -7.72
C THR A 105 -21.17 -19.17 -7.44
N TRP A 106 -20.53 -20.14 -6.81
CA TRP A 106 -19.12 -20.07 -6.42
C TRP A 106 -18.20 -20.61 -7.50
N SER A 107 -17.13 -19.87 -7.81
CA SER A 107 -16.12 -20.26 -8.82
C SER A 107 -14.97 -21.12 -8.29
N GLY A 108 -15.00 -21.56 -7.03
CA GLY A 108 -13.89 -22.27 -6.39
C GLY A 108 -12.76 -21.34 -5.90
N ARG A 109 -12.95 -20.04 -5.97
CA ARG A 109 -11.97 -19.01 -5.59
C ARG A 109 -12.39 -18.29 -4.31
N ALA A 110 -11.40 -17.86 -3.53
CA ALA A 110 -11.62 -17.00 -2.38
C ALA A 110 -10.67 -15.80 -2.40
N ALA A 111 -11.13 -14.65 -1.92
CA ALA A 111 -10.31 -13.46 -1.81
C ALA A 111 -10.51 -12.76 -0.46
N GLN A 112 -9.43 -12.59 0.28
CA GLN A 112 -9.40 -11.66 1.40
C GLN A 112 -9.20 -10.25 0.87
N LEU A 113 -10.06 -9.34 1.32
CA LEU A 113 -9.99 -7.95 0.95
C LEU A 113 -9.36 -7.13 2.08
N GLY A 114 -8.33 -6.36 1.75
CA GLY A 114 -7.65 -5.51 2.70
C GLY A 114 -8.46 -4.26 3.07
N GLY A 115 -8.25 -3.76 4.26
CA GLY A 115 -8.90 -2.55 4.75
C GLY A 115 -8.28 -1.24 4.23
N GLY A 116 -8.76 -0.11 4.73
CA GLY A 116 -8.27 1.22 4.38
C GLY A 116 -7.90 2.06 5.61
N GLY A 117 -7.08 3.07 5.43
CA GLY A 117 -6.65 3.95 6.50
C GLY A 117 -5.92 3.21 7.61
N MET A 118 -6.35 3.38 8.85
CA MET A 118 -5.92 2.55 9.97
C MET A 118 -6.88 1.38 10.24
N ASN A 119 -7.72 1.01 9.27
CA ASN A 119 -8.82 0.05 9.37
C ASN A 119 -9.92 0.48 10.37
N GLY A 120 -10.40 -0.38 11.26
CA GLY A 120 -11.52 -0.06 12.15
C GLY A 120 -12.89 -0.28 11.51
N THR A 121 -12.92 -0.74 10.26
CA THR A 121 -14.14 -1.08 9.49
C THR A 121 -13.86 -2.27 8.59
N ILE A 122 -14.87 -3.11 8.41
CA ILE A 122 -14.82 -4.23 7.46
C ILE A 122 -14.88 -3.64 6.04
N PRO A 123 -14.02 -4.06 5.10
CA PRO A 123 -14.06 -3.58 3.71
C PRO A 123 -15.35 -4.01 3.00
N ALA A 124 -15.73 -3.30 1.93
CA ALA A 124 -16.86 -3.67 1.10
C ALA A 124 -16.56 -4.99 0.35
N LEU A 125 -17.33 -6.04 0.63
CA LEU A 125 -17.08 -7.39 0.11
C LEU A 125 -17.71 -7.67 -1.25
N THR A 126 -18.67 -6.88 -1.70
CA THR A 126 -19.49 -7.17 -2.89
C THR A 126 -19.03 -6.45 -4.16
N GLY A 127 -17.78 -6.02 -4.21
CA GLY A 127 -17.18 -5.43 -5.41
C GLY A 127 -16.59 -6.50 -6.36
N ASN A 128 -15.72 -6.08 -7.27
CA ASN A 128 -14.81 -6.98 -7.97
C ASN A 128 -13.74 -7.47 -6.96
N PRO A 129 -13.53 -8.77 -6.68
CA PRO A 129 -13.83 -9.95 -7.49
C PRO A 129 -15.15 -10.71 -7.16
N PHE A 130 -15.95 -10.25 -6.20
CA PHE A 130 -17.18 -10.95 -5.81
C PHE A 130 -18.11 -11.22 -7.01
N GLY A 131 -18.29 -10.24 -7.90
CA GLY A 131 -19.08 -10.40 -9.13
C GLY A 131 -18.58 -11.49 -10.08
N GLN A 132 -17.32 -11.96 -9.90
CA GLN A 132 -16.73 -13.07 -10.64
C GLN A 132 -16.88 -14.43 -9.91
N GLY A 133 -17.73 -14.50 -8.91
CA GLY A 133 -18.03 -15.72 -8.16
C GLY A 133 -17.01 -16.08 -7.09
N PHE A 134 -16.19 -15.14 -6.63
CA PHE A 134 -15.30 -15.38 -5.47
C PHE A 134 -16.09 -15.33 -4.16
N VAL A 135 -15.76 -16.19 -3.21
CA VAL A 135 -16.04 -15.91 -1.82
C VAL A 135 -15.12 -14.77 -1.39
N THR A 136 -15.68 -13.71 -0.81
CA THR A 136 -14.90 -12.59 -0.31
C THR A 136 -15.07 -12.43 1.20
N TYR A 137 -14.01 -12.00 1.87
CA TYR A 137 -14.00 -11.81 3.32
C TYR A 137 -13.01 -10.73 3.73
N GLY A 138 -13.20 -10.19 4.93
CA GLY A 138 -12.35 -9.17 5.53
C GLY A 138 -12.75 -8.86 6.96
N SER A 139 -11.96 -8.05 7.64
CA SER A 139 -12.18 -7.67 9.03
C SER A 139 -11.94 -6.18 9.30
N ASP A 140 -12.29 -5.73 10.51
CA ASP A 140 -12.03 -4.39 11.02
C ASP A 140 -10.65 -4.23 11.67
N SER A 141 -9.81 -5.24 11.60
CA SER A 141 -8.43 -5.28 12.12
C SER A 141 -8.30 -5.32 13.64
N GLY A 142 -9.38 -5.52 14.37
CA GLY A 142 -9.34 -5.68 15.82
C GLY A 142 -9.49 -4.38 16.61
N HIS A 143 -10.15 -3.42 16.01
CA HIS A 143 -10.68 -2.23 16.66
C HIS A 143 -11.80 -1.63 15.80
N GLN A 144 -12.62 -0.76 16.38
CA GLN A 144 -13.73 -0.15 15.67
C GLN A 144 -13.53 1.36 15.58
N ALA A 145 -13.64 1.91 14.37
CA ALA A 145 -13.67 3.36 14.18
C ALA A 145 -14.91 3.94 14.87
N GLY A 146 -14.71 4.84 15.84
CA GLY A 146 -15.75 5.28 16.77
C GLY A 146 -16.93 6.00 16.12
N GLY A 147 -18.14 5.68 16.60
CA GLY A 147 -19.41 6.37 16.41
C GLY A 147 -20.52 5.49 15.87
N PRO A 148 -21.77 5.58 16.41
CA PRO A 148 -22.94 4.95 15.82
C PRO A 148 -23.22 5.65 14.47
N GLY A 149 -22.94 4.97 13.37
CA GLY A 149 -23.09 5.51 12.02
C GLY A 149 -21.85 5.40 11.16
N GLY A 150 -20.82 4.67 11.58
CA GLY A 150 -19.65 4.31 10.76
C GLY A 150 -20.02 3.41 9.57
N GLY A 151 -21.05 3.79 8.82
CA GLY A 151 -21.37 3.22 7.52
C GLY A 151 -20.23 3.56 6.56
N GLY A 152 -19.75 2.53 5.83
CA GLY A 152 -18.66 2.57 4.88
C GLY A 152 -18.62 3.82 4.00
N GLY A 153 -18.12 4.89 4.56
CA GLY A 153 -17.86 6.13 3.89
C GLY A 153 -16.38 6.18 3.56
N ARG A 154 -16.09 6.32 2.31
CA ARG A 154 -14.83 6.75 1.70
C ARG A 154 -13.88 7.45 2.68
N GLY A 155 -13.28 6.72 3.60
CA GLY A 155 -12.26 7.20 4.52
C GLY A 155 -10.90 7.12 3.84
N GLY A 156 -10.73 7.91 2.77
CA GLY A 156 -9.40 8.18 2.26
C GLY A 156 -8.63 9.03 3.28
N PHE A 157 -7.34 8.92 3.31
CA PHE A 157 -6.39 9.76 4.06
C PHE A 157 -6.53 11.27 3.79
N GLY A 158 -7.54 11.71 3.05
CA GLY A 158 -7.77 13.09 2.65
C GLY A 158 -9.01 13.78 3.24
N ALA A 159 -9.83 13.13 4.05
CA ALA A 159 -10.96 13.79 4.68
C ALA A 159 -10.56 14.28 6.08
N GLY A 160 -10.19 15.56 6.19
CA GLY A 160 -10.09 16.25 7.47
C GLY A 160 -11.41 16.13 8.23
N ARG A 161 -11.46 15.30 9.25
CA ARG A 161 -12.51 15.43 10.26
C ARG A 161 -12.09 16.56 11.15
N GLY A 162 -12.89 17.61 11.16
CA GLY A 162 -12.85 18.63 12.20
C GLY A 162 -12.83 17.95 13.57
N ALA A 163 -12.11 18.55 14.52
CA ALA A 163 -12.06 18.08 15.89
C ALA A 163 -13.49 17.75 16.38
N PRO A 164 -13.70 16.62 17.09
CA PRO A 164 -14.99 16.36 17.69
C PRO A 164 -15.34 17.53 18.60
N ALA A 165 -16.55 18.06 18.47
CA ALA A 165 -17.05 19.07 19.37
C ALA A 165 -16.92 18.57 20.81
N ALA A 166 -16.24 19.33 21.66
CA ALA A 166 -16.12 19.04 23.06
C ALA A 166 -17.54 18.99 23.66
N GLY A 167 -17.98 17.82 24.12
CA GLY A 167 -19.24 17.72 24.84
C GLY A 167 -20.07 16.46 24.62
N ALA A 168 -19.48 15.29 24.42
CA ALA A 168 -20.20 14.04 24.60
C ALA A 168 -19.31 13.05 25.34
N ASN A 169 -19.85 12.30 26.29
CA ASN A 169 -19.22 11.15 26.94
C ASN A 169 -18.94 10.03 25.93
N ALA A 170 -18.03 10.28 24.99
CA ALA A 170 -17.47 9.28 24.12
C ALA A 170 -16.44 8.53 24.98
N THR A 171 -16.71 7.28 25.34
CA THR A 171 -15.70 6.31 25.69
C THR A 171 -14.57 6.47 24.65
N ASN A 172 -13.35 6.72 25.13
CA ASN A 172 -12.21 7.07 24.28
C ASN A 172 -12.01 5.95 23.25
N SER A 173 -12.52 6.13 22.01
CA SER A 173 -12.48 5.12 20.95
C SER A 173 -11.07 4.77 20.51
N ASP A 174 -10.07 5.53 20.95
CA ASP A 174 -8.66 5.44 20.58
C ASP A 174 -7.80 4.67 21.59
N ASP A 175 -8.39 4.25 22.73
CA ASP A 175 -7.69 3.52 23.82
C ASP A 175 -7.06 2.19 23.36
N TRP A 176 -7.59 1.57 22.30
CA TRP A 176 -7.01 0.39 21.67
C TRP A 176 -5.57 0.61 21.21
N ALA A 177 -5.20 1.86 20.87
CA ALA A 177 -3.85 2.22 20.44
C ALA A 177 -2.79 2.06 21.56
N LEU A 178 -3.23 1.91 22.80
CA LEU A 178 -2.38 1.56 23.95
C LEU A 178 -2.19 0.06 24.13
N ASN A 179 -2.99 -0.77 23.46
CA ASN A 179 -3.01 -2.23 23.61
C ASN A 179 -2.10 -2.92 22.58
N ASP A 180 -1.13 -3.70 23.04
CA ASP A 180 -0.17 -4.35 22.14
C ASP A 180 -0.75 -5.53 21.35
N GLU A 181 -1.80 -6.22 21.86
CA GLU A 181 -2.51 -7.22 21.06
C GLU A 181 -3.27 -6.57 19.92
N ALA A 182 -3.96 -5.46 20.18
CA ALA A 182 -4.66 -4.70 19.14
C ALA A 182 -3.69 -4.16 18.08
N ILE A 183 -2.52 -3.66 18.49
CA ILE A 183 -1.47 -3.22 17.55
C ILE A 183 -0.95 -4.40 16.70
N ARG A 184 -0.73 -5.58 17.29
CA ARG A 184 -0.35 -6.79 16.53
C ARG A 184 -1.47 -7.26 15.61
N ASN A 185 -2.74 -7.16 16.03
CA ASN A 185 -3.88 -7.46 15.16
C ASN A 185 -3.87 -6.53 13.94
N LEU A 186 -3.76 -5.20 14.13
CA LEU A 186 -3.62 -4.25 13.03
C LEU A 186 -2.39 -4.56 12.16
N GLY A 187 -1.28 -4.94 12.77
CA GLY A 187 -0.03 -5.24 12.09
C GLY A 187 -0.13 -6.44 11.17
N TYR A 188 -0.59 -7.59 11.67
CA TYR A 188 -0.56 -8.84 10.93
C TYR A 188 -1.51 -9.94 11.41
N MET A 189 -1.76 -10.11 12.73
CA MET A 189 -2.46 -11.31 13.22
C MET A 189 -3.89 -11.42 12.70
N GLN A 190 -4.61 -10.29 12.53
CA GLN A 190 -5.97 -10.31 12.00
C GLN A 190 -6.05 -10.91 10.58
N LEU A 191 -4.97 -10.82 9.80
CA LEU A 191 -4.94 -11.36 8.42
C LEU A 191 -5.10 -12.87 8.45
N LYS A 192 -4.28 -13.55 9.25
CA LYS A 192 -4.36 -15.00 9.45
C LYS A 192 -5.65 -15.43 10.13
N LYS A 193 -6.02 -14.74 11.22
CA LYS A 193 -7.25 -15.05 11.97
C LYS A 193 -8.48 -15.01 11.05
N THR A 194 -8.62 -13.97 10.25
CA THR A 194 -9.76 -13.80 9.32
C THR A 194 -9.73 -14.83 8.20
N HIS A 195 -8.54 -15.11 7.65
CA HIS A 195 -8.36 -16.14 6.62
C HIS A 195 -8.82 -17.51 7.11
N ASP A 196 -8.32 -17.95 8.26
CA ASP A 196 -8.63 -19.26 8.80
C ASP A 196 -10.12 -19.42 9.11
N ALA A 197 -10.73 -18.39 9.71
CA ALA A 197 -12.17 -18.38 9.96
C ALA A 197 -12.98 -18.50 8.67
N ALA A 198 -12.58 -17.76 7.63
CA ALA A 198 -13.23 -17.82 6.32
C ALA A 198 -13.10 -19.21 5.69
N LEU A 199 -11.93 -19.87 5.76
CA LEU A 199 -11.75 -21.23 5.22
C LEU A 199 -12.66 -22.26 5.93
N VAL A 200 -12.82 -22.15 7.26
CA VAL A 200 -13.77 -23.01 7.99
C VAL A 200 -15.19 -22.80 7.48
N LEU A 201 -15.61 -21.55 7.30
CA LEU A 201 -16.95 -21.23 6.84
C LEU A 201 -17.18 -21.64 5.37
N ILE A 202 -16.19 -21.48 4.49
CA ILE A 202 -16.23 -21.93 3.08
C ILE A 202 -16.42 -23.45 3.03
N LYS A 203 -15.65 -24.19 3.84
CA LYS A 203 -15.76 -25.65 3.93
C LYS A 203 -17.13 -26.07 4.44
N ARG A 204 -17.69 -25.38 5.43
CA ARG A 204 -19.05 -25.63 5.92
C ARG A 204 -20.10 -25.34 4.85
N MET A 205 -19.96 -24.22 4.14
CA MET A 205 -20.94 -23.79 3.11
C MET A 205 -20.91 -24.68 1.86
N TYR A 206 -19.73 -24.93 1.31
CA TYR A 206 -19.59 -25.61 0.02
C TYR A 206 -19.07 -27.07 0.12
N GLY A 207 -18.70 -27.53 1.31
CA GLY A 207 -18.18 -28.89 1.55
C GLY A 207 -16.72 -29.08 1.13
N THR A 208 -16.07 -28.07 0.57
CA THR A 208 -14.65 -28.13 0.15
C THR A 208 -13.97 -26.79 0.42
N LEU A 209 -12.63 -26.80 0.42
CA LEU A 209 -11.80 -25.59 0.45
C LEU A 209 -11.72 -24.95 -0.93
N PRO A 210 -11.37 -23.64 -1.03
CA PRO A 210 -11.10 -23.01 -2.30
C PRO A 210 -9.90 -23.64 -3.00
N THR A 211 -9.96 -23.67 -4.33
CA THR A 211 -8.84 -24.10 -5.17
C THR A 211 -7.73 -23.05 -5.18
N PHE A 212 -8.13 -21.77 -5.17
CA PHE A 212 -7.20 -20.64 -5.16
C PHE A 212 -7.64 -19.59 -4.14
N ASN A 213 -6.65 -19.07 -3.41
CA ASN A 213 -6.80 -18.02 -2.42
C ASN A 213 -6.03 -16.77 -2.85
N TYR A 214 -6.69 -15.63 -2.82
CA TYR A 214 -6.13 -14.34 -3.18
C TYR A 214 -6.17 -13.37 -2.01
N PHE A 215 -5.22 -12.44 -2.01
CA PHE A 215 -5.31 -11.23 -1.19
C PHE A 215 -5.31 -10.01 -2.11
N ILE A 216 -6.29 -9.11 -1.96
CA ILE A 216 -6.44 -7.93 -2.79
C ILE A 216 -6.62 -6.71 -1.89
N GLY A 217 -5.73 -5.73 -2.01
CA GLY A 217 -5.81 -4.55 -1.17
C GLY A 217 -5.20 -3.30 -1.78
N SER A 218 -5.58 -2.16 -1.21
CA SER A 218 -5.08 -0.84 -1.60
C SER A 218 -4.73 -0.05 -0.34
N SER A 219 -3.71 0.81 -0.40
CA SER A 219 -3.31 1.64 0.74
C SER A 219 -2.84 0.78 1.94
N GLN A 220 -3.51 0.90 3.08
CA GLN A 220 -3.31 0.00 4.21
C GLN A 220 -3.56 -1.46 3.81
N GLY A 221 -4.61 -1.74 3.03
CA GLY A 221 -4.86 -3.06 2.46
C GLY A 221 -3.76 -3.52 1.50
N GLY A 222 -3.11 -2.61 0.81
CA GLY A 222 -1.90 -2.89 0.02
C GLY A 222 -0.72 -3.30 0.90
N ARG A 223 -0.53 -2.68 2.08
CA ARG A 223 0.42 -3.13 3.10
C ARG A 223 0.08 -4.55 3.58
N GLU A 224 -1.20 -4.79 3.89
CA GLU A 224 -1.67 -6.10 4.31
C GLU A 224 -1.40 -7.17 3.25
N ALA A 225 -1.56 -6.84 1.96
CA ALA A 225 -1.23 -7.70 0.84
C ALA A 225 0.27 -8.07 0.82
N LEU A 226 1.16 -7.12 1.05
CA LEU A 226 2.59 -7.40 1.20
C LEU A 226 2.88 -8.22 2.46
N THR A 227 2.18 -7.92 3.56
CA THR A 227 2.34 -8.63 4.84
C THR A 227 2.02 -10.11 4.71
N VAL A 228 0.93 -10.48 4.02
CA VAL A 228 0.57 -11.90 3.87
C VAL A 228 1.59 -12.68 3.04
N ALA A 229 2.16 -12.08 1.99
CA ALA A 229 3.23 -12.71 1.21
C ALA A 229 4.50 -12.92 2.05
N GLN A 230 4.78 -12.02 3.00
CA GLN A 230 5.96 -12.08 3.86
C GLN A 230 5.80 -13.02 5.06
N ARG A 231 4.62 -13.03 5.71
CA ARG A 231 4.39 -13.73 6.99
C ARG A 231 3.59 -15.03 6.85
N TYR A 232 2.67 -15.09 5.88
CA TYR A 232 1.75 -16.20 5.66
C TYR A 232 1.82 -16.72 4.21
N PRO A 233 3.04 -16.99 3.70
CA PRO A 233 3.25 -17.31 2.28
C PRO A 233 2.54 -18.59 1.84
N GLN A 234 2.12 -19.45 2.78
CA GLN A 234 1.43 -20.70 2.45
C GLN A 234 -0.07 -20.53 2.22
N ASP A 235 -0.65 -19.40 2.61
CA ASP A 235 -2.08 -19.20 2.64
C ASP A 235 -2.65 -18.62 1.34
N TYR A 236 -1.81 -18.00 0.49
CA TYR A 236 -2.27 -17.28 -0.70
C TYR A 236 -1.51 -17.70 -1.96
N ASP A 237 -2.28 -17.87 -3.05
CA ASP A 237 -1.75 -18.16 -4.40
C ASP A 237 -1.43 -16.88 -5.18
N GLY A 238 -2.22 -15.84 -4.97
CA GLY A 238 -2.08 -14.55 -5.63
C GLY A 238 -2.27 -13.36 -4.70
N VAL A 239 -1.42 -12.34 -4.89
CA VAL A 239 -1.46 -11.09 -4.12
C VAL A 239 -1.49 -9.90 -5.06
N ALA A 240 -2.48 -9.02 -4.89
CA ALA A 240 -2.60 -7.76 -5.64
C ALA A 240 -2.60 -6.57 -4.67
N ALA A 241 -1.52 -5.78 -4.69
CA ALA A 241 -1.30 -4.63 -3.82
C ALA A 241 -1.29 -3.33 -4.62
N ASN A 242 -2.19 -2.40 -4.31
CA ASN A 242 -2.14 -1.06 -4.87
C ASN A 242 -1.66 -0.07 -3.82
N VAL A 243 -0.80 0.85 -4.24
CA VAL A 243 -0.27 1.96 -3.42
C VAL A 243 -0.01 1.56 -1.97
N PRO A 244 0.77 0.47 -1.72
CA PRO A 244 0.94 -0.10 -0.39
C PRO A 244 1.67 0.86 0.55
N ILE A 245 1.20 0.95 1.79
CA ILE A 245 1.93 1.66 2.85
C ILE A 245 3.01 0.72 3.40
N VAL A 246 4.17 0.66 2.77
CA VAL A 246 5.24 -0.30 3.11
C VAL A 246 5.82 -0.08 4.50
N GLY A 247 6.26 1.13 4.80
CA GLY A 247 6.82 1.54 6.08
C GLY A 247 5.79 2.26 6.94
N PHE A 248 4.80 1.54 7.47
CA PHE A 248 3.68 2.13 8.19
C PHE A 248 4.09 2.87 9.45
N SER A 249 5.00 2.30 10.26
CA SER A 249 5.51 2.94 11.47
C SER A 249 6.24 4.25 11.16
N SER A 250 7.02 4.27 10.08
CA SER A 250 7.72 5.47 9.62
C SER A 250 6.78 6.51 9.02
N LEU A 251 5.75 6.10 8.27
CA LEU A 251 4.77 7.03 7.72
C LEU A 251 4.02 7.79 8.82
N MET A 252 3.63 7.11 9.89
CA MET A 252 2.95 7.77 11.01
C MET A 252 3.83 8.81 11.69
N LEU A 253 5.13 8.52 11.85
CA LEU A 253 6.09 9.44 12.43
C LEU A 253 6.49 10.56 11.47
N ALA A 254 6.58 10.30 10.17
CA ALA A 254 7.11 11.23 9.17
C ALA A 254 6.44 12.60 9.20
N ARG A 255 5.13 12.66 9.45
CA ARG A 255 4.40 13.93 9.54
C ARG A 255 4.73 14.72 10.78
N ALA A 256 4.93 14.06 11.93
CA ALA A 256 5.41 14.74 13.13
C ALA A 256 6.83 15.30 12.93
N LEU A 257 7.69 14.53 12.30
CA LEU A 257 9.06 14.95 11.97
C LEU A 257 9.05 16.14 10.98
N ASN A 258 8.18 16.10 9.96
CA ASN A 258 8.02 17.22 9.04
C ASN A 258 7.60 18.49 9.80
N ARG A 259 6.64 18.35 10.72
CA ARG A 259 6.21 19.48 11.53
C ARG A 259 7.31 20.02 12.46
N ILE A 260 8.13 19.15 13.02
CA ILE A 260 9.30 19.56 13.82
C ILE A 260 10.28 20.36 12.95
N GLN A 261 10.51 19.93 11.70
CA GLN A 261 11.34 20.66 10.73
C GLN A 261 10.79 22.07 10.44
N GLU A 262 9.47 22.25 10.48
CA GLU A 262 8.78 23.51 10.17
C GLU A 262 8.53 24.43 11.37
N ILE A 263 8.92 24.04 12.60
CA ILE A 263 8.73 24.87 13.80
C ILE A 263 9.32 26.28 13.65
N PRO A 264 10.53 26.51 13.13
CA PRO A 264 10.97 27.84 12.72
C PRO A 264 10.07 28.37 11.60
N LEU A 265 9.49 29.57 11.77
CA LEU A 265 8.52 30.13 10.80
C LEU A 265 9.12 30.39 9.41
N ASP A 266 10.40 30.64 9.32
CA ASP A 266 11.13 30.78 8.05
C ASP A 266 11.34 29.45 7.31
N HIS A 267 11.12 28.32 7.98
CA HIS A 267 11.09 26.98 7.38
C HIS A 267 9.71 26.59 6.85
N TRP A 268 8.68 27.36 7.17
CA TRP A 268 7.31 27.04 6.77
C TRP A 268 7.07 27.29 5.28
N VAL A 269 6.68 26.22 4.57
CA VAL A 269 6.32 26.29 3.14
C VAL A 269 4.83 26.59 3.01
N THR A 270 4.49 27.82 2.66
CA THR A 270 3.08 28.24 2.49
C THR A 270 2.53 27.71 1.17
N ASN A 271 1.19 27.66 1.06
CA ASN A 271 0.53 27.32 -0.22
C ASN A 271 0.85 28.29 -1.34
N ALA A 272 1.20 29.54 -1.04
CA ALA A 272 1.61 30.50 -2.05
C ALA A 272 2.82 30.00 -2.87
N LYS A 273 3.71 29.21 -2.26
CA LYS A 273 4.90 28.67 -2.91
C LYS A 273 4.63 27.41 -3.77
N ALA A 274 3.42 26.86 -3.74
CA ALA A 274 3.10 25.59 -4.40
C ALA A 274 3.39 25.59 -5.92
N ASN A 275 3.05 26.66 -6.62
CA ASN A 275 3.30 26.75 -8.06
C ASN A 275 4.79 26.84 -8.40
N ALA A 276 5.58 27.55 -7.59
CA ALA A 276 7.03 27.64 -7.78
C ALA A 276 7.71 26.27 -7.58
N ILE A 277 7.27 25.51 -6.58
CA ILE A 277 7.79 24.16 -6.28
C ILE A 277 7.45 23.19 -7.40
N ARG A 278 6.17 23.13 -7.79
CA ARG A 278 5.71 22.24 -8.87
C ARG A 278 6.30 22.61 -10.21
N GLY A 279 6.39 23.92 -10.49
CA GLY A 279 7.04 24.43 -11.70
C GLY A 279 8.51 24.03 -11.78
N GLU A 280 9.21 23.97 -10.62
CA GLU A 280 10.59 23.52 -10.59
C GLU A 280 10.73 22.02 -10.85
N PHE A 281 9.80 21.19 -10.34
CA PHE A 281 9.74 19.77 -10.70
C PHE A 281 9.54 19.58 -12.22
N MET A 282 8.58 20.30 -12.82
CA MET A 282 8.32 20.22 -14.25
C MET A 282 9.52 20.69 -15.07
N ARG A 283 10.10 21.83 -14.71
CA ARG A 283 11.26 22.40 -15.42
C ARG A 283 12.46 21.43 -15.47
N GLN A 284 12.68 20.64 -14.40
CA GLN A 284 13.82 19.72 -14.33
C GLN A 284 13.50 18.31 -14.78
N CYS A 285 12.25 17.88 -14.75
CA CYS A 285 11.88 16.49 -14.90
C CYS A 285 11.03 16.16 -16.13
N ASP A 286 10.16 17.07 -16.59
CA ASP A 286 9.17 16.75 -17.62
C ASP A 286 9.80 16.20 -18.91
N LYS A 287 10.94 16.75 -19.30
CA LYS A 287 11.65 16.34 -20.54
C LYS A 287 12.57 15.12 -20.40
N LEU A 288 12.64 14.51 -19.22
CA LEU A 288 13.57 13.40 -18.99
C LEU A 288 13.17 12.10 -19.72
N ASP A 289 11.96 12.06 -20.23
CA ASP A 289 11.44 10.97 -21.06
C ASP A 289 11.41 11.30 -22.57
N GLY A 290 11.86 12.52 -22.97
CA GLY A 290 11.90 12.99 -24.35
C GLY A 290 10.71 13.86 -24.77
N LEU A 291 9.77 14.18 -23.88
CA LEU A 291 8.58 14.98 -24.16
C LEU A 291 8.34 16.03 -23.08
N ALA A 292 7.78 17.18 -23.45
CA ALA A 292 7.25 18.18 -22.52
C ALA A 292 5.71 18.17 -22.61
N ASP A 293 5.05 17.42 -21.74
CA ASP A 293 3.59 17.23 -21.81
C ASP A 293 2.89 17.30 -20.43
N GLY A 294 3.63 17.69 -19.39
CA GLY A 294 3.09 17.79 -18.03
C GLY A 294 3.02 16.46 -17.30
N ILE A 295 3.74 15.42 -17.76
CA ILE A 295 3.86 14.11 -17.11
C ILE A 295 5.33 13.80 -16.84
N VAL A 296 5.68 13.62 -15.58
CA VAL A 296 7.03 13.17 -15.20
C VAL A 296 7.11 11.64 -15.34
N ASN A 297 7.35 11.16 -16.57
CA ASN A 297 7.45 9.72 -16.83
C ASN A 297 8.75 9.11 -16.28
N ASN A 298 9.88 9.80 -16.43
CA ASN A 298 11.16 9.35 -15.87
C ASN A 298 11.28 9.74 -14.38
N TYR A 299 10.43 9.12 -13.58
CA TYR A 299 10.34 9.36 -12.13
C TYR A 299 11.64 8.98 -11.38
N ILE A 300 12.42 8.04 -11.90
CA ILE A 300 13.68 7.62 -11.30
C ILE A 300 14.71 8.75 -11.40
N ALA A 301 14.97 9.25 -12.61
CA ALA A 301 15.91 10.33 -12.80
C ALA A 301 15.45 11.63 -12.12
N CYS A 302 14.14 11.90 -12.11
CA CYS A 302 13.58 13.02 -11.37
C CYS A 302 13.84 12.90 -9.86
N ARG A 303 13.63 11.72 -9.27
CA ARG A 303 13.95 11.46 -7.87
C ARG A 303 15.43 11.72 -7.57
N GLU A 304 16.34 11.25 -8.41
CA GLU A 304 17.78 11.43 -8.22
C GLU A 304 18.20 12.91 -8.22
N ILE A 305 17.47 13.78 -8.94
CA ILE A 305 17.71 15.22 -8.92
C ILE A 305 17.38 15.83 -7.55
N PHE A 306 16.26 15.40 -6.93
CA PHE A 306 15.72 16.01 -5.72
C PHE A 306 16.11 15.28 -4.42
N ASP A 307 16.65 14.07 -4.50
CA ASP A 307 17.16 13.32 -3.33
C ASP A 307 18.58 13.80 -2.96
N VAL A 308 18.66 15.01 -2.43
CA VAL A 308 19.94 15.68 -2.16
C VAL A 308 20.77 15.03 -1.08
N LYS A 309 20.18 14.25 -0.18
CA LYS A 309 20.91 13.55 0.90
C LYS A 309 21.62 12.30 0.41
N GLN A 310 21.15 11.72 -0.69
CA GLN A 310 21.74 10.55 -1.36
C GLN A 310 22.32 10.92 -2.72
N GLY A 311 22.05 12.15 -3.19
CA GLY A 311 22.40 12.64 -4.51
C GLY A 311 23.86 13.02 -4.68
N GLN A 312 24.20 13.44 -5.90
CA GLN A 312 25.56 13.80 -6.26
C GLN A 312 26.01 15.09 -5.55
N PRO A 313 27.20 15.12 -4.95
CA PRO A 313 27.74 16.34 -4.35
C PRO A 313 27.74 17.51 -5.36
N GLY A 314 27.21 18.65 -4.95
CA GLY A 314 27.27 19.91 -5.74
C GLY A 314 26.02 20.23 -6.57
N ARG A 315 25.03 19.36 -6.63
CA ARG A 315 23.76 19.68 -7.29
C ARG A 315 22.73 20.21 -6.29
N HIS A 316 22.30 21.44 -6.49
CA HIS A 316 21.26 22.07 -5.66
C HIS A 316 20.00 22.27 -6.51
N PRO A 317 19.00 21.38 -6.44
CA PRO A 317 17.83 21.44 -7.32
C PRO A 317 17.03 22.74 -7.15
N TRP A 318 17.09 23.37 -5.97
CA TRP A 318 16.35 24.57 -5.64
C TRP A 318 17.13 25.88 -5.88
N ALA A 319 18.37 25.84 -6.40
CA ALA A 319 19.22 27.03 -6.57
C ALA A 319 18.54 28.15 -7.37
N ALA A 320 17.79 27.80 -8.41
CA ALA A 320 17.05 28.77 -9.24
C ALA A 320 15.86 29.41 -8.53
N ARG A 321 15.46 28.90 -7.36
CA ARG A 321 14.31 29.38 -6.58
C ARG A 321 14.72 30.07 -5.27
N ARG A 322 16.02 30.12 -4.96
CA ARG A 322 16.49 30.75 -3.73
C ARG A 322 16.20 32.26 -3.72
N CYS A 323 15.64 32.76 -2.64
CA CYS A 323 15.41 34.19 -2.46
C CYS A 323 16.73 34.96 -2.37
N PRO A 324 16.83 36.18 -2.96
CA PRO A 324 17.97 37.07 -2.76
C PRO A 324 18.19 37.36 -1.26
N ASP A 325 19.45 37.28 -0.82
CA ASP A 325 19.85 37.50 0.57
C ASP A 325 19.04 36.68 1.59
N ASN A 326 18.51 35.53 1.17
CA ASN A 326 17.64 34.66 1.97
C ASN A 326 16.38 35.38 2.53
N LYS A 327 15.89 36.40 1.81
CA LYS A 327 14.70 37.17 2.20
C LYS A 327 13.62 37.04 1.15
N ASP A 328 12.44 36.58 1.54
CA ASP A 328 11.28 36.52 0.66
C ASP A 328 10.66 37.94 0.55
N PRO A 329 10.71 38.58 -0.64
CA PRO A 329 10.19 39.92 -0.83
C PRO A 329 8.65 39.96 -0.82
N ASN A 330 8.00 38.81 -1.11
CA ASN A 330 6.54 38.69 -1.15
C ASN A 330 6.10 37.27 -0.80
N ALA A 331 5.83 37.04 0.48
CA ALA A 331 5.39 35.73 1.00
C ALA A 331 4.04 35.26 0.38
N ALA A 332 3.25 36.18 -0.17
CA ALA A 332 1.97 35.89 -0.81
C ALA A 332 2.10 35.64 -2.33
N ASP A 333 3.31 35.68 -2.90
CA ASP A 333 3.53 35.41 -4.32
C ASP A 333 3.16 33.95 -4.67
N THR A 334 2.14 33.78 -5.50
CA THR A 334 1.64 32.49 -5.99
C THR A 334 2.15 32.13 -7.39
N SER A 335 3.04 32.96 -7.96
CA SER A 335 3.57 32.71 -9.30
C SER A 335 4.53 31.51 -9.33
N ALA A 336 4.75 30.96 -10.52
CA ALA A 336 5.76 29.94 -10.74
C ALA A 336 7.20 30.44 -10.52
N ASN A 337 7.39 31.77 -10.35
CA ASN A 337 8.68 32.41 -10.10
C ASN A 337 8.88 32.82 -8.63
N ALA A 338 7.92 32.57 -7.75
CA ALA A 338 8.08 32.83 -6.32
C ALA A 338 9.36 32.19 -5.79
N CYS A 339 10.12 32.94 -5.01
CA CYS A 339 11.35 32.43 -4.42
C CYS A 339 11.10 31.69 -3.10
N LEU A 340 12.08 30.92 -2.67
CA LEU A 340 12.09 30.14 -1.43
C LEU A 340 13.25 30.59 -0.53
N THR A 341 12.99 30.73 0.76
CA THR A 341 14.03 30.93 1.76
C THR A 341 14.87 29.67 1.95
N ASP A 342 16.06 29.79 2.53
CA ASP A 342 16.90 28.63 2.85
C ASP A 342 16.20 27.65 3.81
N GLY A 343 15.41 28.16 4.74
CA GLY A 343 14.59 27.35 5.63
C GLY A 343 13.50 26.57 4.90
N GLN A 344 12.80 27.19 3.93
CA GLN A 344 11.81 26.51 3.09
C GLN A 344 12.47 25.46 2.20
N ILE A 345 13.65 25.75 1.63
CA ILE A 345 14.43 24.79 0.87
C ILE A 345 14.82 23.58 1.73
N ALA A 346 15.30 23.81 2.95
CA ALA A 346 15.63 22.71 3.89
C ALA A 346 14.42 21.80 4.19
N THR A 347 13.22 22.39 4.30
CA THR A 347 11.98 21.61 4.45
C THR A 347 11.66 20.76 3.22
N LEU A 348 11.83 21.31 2.01
CA LEU A 348 11.61 20.55 0.77
C LEU A 348 12.64 19.43 0.59
N GLU A 349 13.90 19.69 0.90
CA GLU A 349 14.94 18.65 0.91
C GLU A 349 14.63 17.54 1.93
N TRP A 350 14.06 17.90 3.06
CA TRP A 350 13.56 16.93 4.03
C TRP A 350 12.46 16.04 3.45
N VAL A 351 11.46 16.62 2.78
CA VAL A 351 10.29 15.90 2.25
C VAL A 351 10.64 14.99 1.08
N TYR A 352 11.54 15.43 0.19
CA TYR A 352 11.83 14.75 -1.08
C TYR A 352 13.14 13.96 -1.10
N SER A 353 13.90 13.94 -0.01
CA SER A 353 15.07 13.07 0.12
C SER A 353 14.79 11.88 1.01
N ARG A 354 15.53 10.78 0.80
CA ARG A 354 15.52 9.63 1.72
C ARG A 354 15.90 10.07 3.12
N TYR A 355 15.04 9.74 4.06
CA TYR A 355 15.27 10.09 5.46
C TYR A 355 16.05 8.98 6.17
N PRO A 356 17.19 9.29 6.81
CA PRO A 356 17.91 8.31 7.62
C PRO A 356 17.12 7.98 8.88
N VAL A 357 17.02 6.70 9.19
CA VAL A 357 16.35 6.20 10.41
C VAL A 357 17.32 5.31 11.18
N SER A 358 17.23 5.33 12.49
CA SER A 358 18.01 4.43 13.32
C SER A 358 17.36 3.04 13.32
N SER A 359 17.98 2.10 12.61
CA SER A 359 17.72 0.67 12.77
C SER A 359 16.26 0.26 12.93
N LEU A 360 15.53 0.17 11.81
CA LEU A 360 14.22 -0.45 11.73
C LEU A 360 14.33 -1.97 11.57
N ALA A 361 13.20 -2.66 11.57
CA ALA A 361 13.13 -4.08 11.24
C ALA A 361 13.74 -4.38 9.86
N ASN A 362 14.18 -5.61 9.67
CA ASN A 362 14.79 -6.10 8.42
C ASN A 362 16.07 -5.34 7.98
N GLY A 363 16.78 -4.71 8.93
CA GLY A 363 18.02 -3.97 8.65
C GLY A 363 17.81 -2.66 7.89
N LYS A 364 16.60 -2.15 7.85
CA LYS A 364 16.27 -0.92 7.17
C LYS A 364 16.82 0.30 7.91
N THR A 365 17.52 1.19 7.19
CA THR A 365 18.19 2.38 7.76
C THR A 365 17.72 3.69 7.11
N THR A 366 16.79 3.62 6.16
CA THR A 366 16.22 4.79 5.50
C THR A 366 14.72 4.66 5.32
N PHE A 367 14.02 5.77 5.31
CA PHE A 367 12.64 5.89 4.86
C PHE A 367 12.61 6.64 3.54
N GLY A 368 11.96 6.05 2.54
CA GLY A 368 12.07 6.46 1.14
C GLY A 368 11.39 7.76 0.75
N MET A 369 10.58 8.34 1.65
CA MET A 369 9.89 9.61 1.50
C MET A 369 9.03 9.70 0.23
N TRP A 370 8.62 10.91 -0.15
CA TRP A 370 7.80 11.18 -1.33
C TRP A 370 8.66 11.46 -2.55
N LEU A 371 8.12 11.22 -3.74
CA LEU A 371 8.73 11.68 -4.98
C LEU A 371 8.36 13.13 -5.26
N PRO A 372 9.15 13.86 -6.09
CA PRO A 372 8.69 15.11 -6.68
C PRO A 372 7.33 14.91 -7.33
N ASN A 373 6.34 15.69 -6.92
CA ASN A 373 4.98 15.53 -7.39
C ASN A 373 4.31 16.88 -7.69
N THR A 374 3.36 16.84 -8.61
CA THR A 374 2.62 18.00 -9.07
C THR A 374 1.15 17.97 -8.62
N ASP A 375 0.78 17.08 -7.69
CA ASP A 375 -0.58 17.04 -7.17
C ASP A 375 -0.94 18.39 -6.57
N VAL A 376 -1.99 19.00 -7.13
CA VAL A 376 -2.53 20.29 -6.70
C VAL A 376 -3.72 20.15 -5.75
N SER A 377 -4.14 18.91 -5.48
CA SER A 377 -5.23 18.65 -4.54
C SER A 377 -4.85 19.04 -3.12
N GLY A 378 -5.85 19.24 -2.27
CA GLY A 378 -5.64 19.50 -0.85
C GLY A 378 -4.95 18.37 -0.08
N GLY A 379 -4.68 17.24 -0.75
CA GLY A 379 -3.92 16.11 -0.22
C GLY A 379 -2.41 16.20 -0.43
N SER A 380 -1.90 17.21 -1.16
CA SER A 380 -0.44 17.33 -1.39
C SER A 380 0.31 17.45 -0.07
N ILE A 381 1.56 16.98 -0.04
CA ILE A 381 2.40 17.06 1.18
C ILE A 381 2.57 18.51 1.63
N ILE A 382 2.63 19.47 0.70
CA ILE A 382 2.72 20.90 0.99
C ILE A 382 1.42 21.42 1.62
N ALA A 383 0.25 20.99 1.11
CA ALA A 383 -1.04 21.34 1.71
C ALA A 383 -1.31 20.60 3.03
N ASN A 384 -0.75 19.40 3.20
CA ASN A 384 -0.92 18.61 4.42
C ASN A 384 -0.19 19.18 5.64
N THR A 385 0.78 20.04 5.46
CA THR A 385 1.41 20.75 6.57
C THR A 385 0.42 21.62 7.34
N ARG A 386 -0.68 22.05 6.71
CA ARG A 386 -1.80 22.73 7.38
C ARG A 386 -2.42 21.95 8.53
N PHE A 387 -2.45 20.64 8.44
CA PHE A 387 -3.02 19.79 9.49
C PHE A 387 -2.16 19.76 10.76
N LEU A 388 -0.98 20.29 10.70
CA LEU A 388 -0.05 20.35 11.82
C LEU A 388 -0.19 21.61 12.67
N GLY A 389 -1.14 22.49 12.35
CA GLY A 389 -1.58 23.58 13.24
C GLY A 389 -0.63 24.75 13.35
N GLN A 390 0.20 25.03 12.35
CA GLN A 390 1.14 26.15 12.41
C GLN A 390 0.51 27.49 12.00
N GLU A 391 -0.49 27.45 11.12
CA GLU A 391 -1.20 28.67 10.76
C GLU A 391 -2.08 29.13 11.92
N GLY A 392 -1.59 30.06 12.65
CA GLY A 392 -2.29 30.65 13.77
C GLY A 392 -1.61 30.38 15.11
N ALA A 393 -1.28 31.42 15.80
CA ALA A 393 -0.74 31.39 17.15
C ALA A 393 -1.77 30.93 18.20
N GLY A 394 -2.55 29.89 17.90
CA GLY A 394 -3.55 29.34 18.81
C GLY A 394 -2.99 28.23 19.69
N ALA A 395 -3.76 27.82 20.70
CA ALA A 395 -3.43 26.74 21.63
C ALA A 395 -3.10 25.40 20.93
N ASN A 396 -3.41 25.25 19.63
CA ASN A 396 -3.14 24.09 18.82
C ASN A 396 -1.91 24.25 17.90
N ALA A 397 -1.22 25.37 17.92
CA ALA A 397 -0.08 25.69 17.05
C ALA A 397 1.12 24.74 17.20
N GLY A 398 1.14 23.78 17.99
CA GLY A 398 2.15 22.75 18.13
C GLY A 398 1.53 21.35 18.21
N LYS A 399 0.20 21.25 18.21
CA LYS A 399 -0.45 19.95 18.35
C LYS A 399 -0.62 19.28 16.99
N TYR A 400 -0.23 18.03 16.95
CA TYR A 400 -0.41 17.16 15.82
C TYR A 400 -1.87 16.66 15.79
N THR A 401 -2.66 17.05 14.78
CA THR A 401 -4.11 16.76 14.72
C THR A 401 -4.49 15.76 13.61
N TRP A 402 -3.52 15.02 13.07
CA TRP A 402 -3.74 14.13 11.95
C TRP A 402 -3.94 12.66 12.36
N VAL A 403 -4.53 11.84 11.46
CA VAL A 403 -4.79 10.40 11.67
C VAL A 403 -3.56 9.60 12.14
N GLY A 404 -2.35 9.98 11.73
CA GLY A 404 -1.09 9.41 12.22
C GLY A 404 -0.76 9.69 13.68
N GLN A 405 -1.49 10.60 14.34
CA GLN A 405 -1.24 10.94 15.74
C GLN A 405 -1.29 9.71 16.65
N LEU A 406 -2.25 8.80 16.46
CA LEU A 406 -2.35 7.56 17.23
C LEU A 406 -1.11 6.67 17.09
N GLY A 407 -0.46 6.69 15.93
CA GLY A 407 0.79 5.96 15.72
C GLY A 407 1.94 6.52 16.56
N VAL A 408 1.95 7.82 16.81
CA VAL A 408 2.98 8.48 17.63
C VAL A 408 2.57 8.45 19.11
N THR A 409 1.43 9.02 19.47
CA THR A 409 1.04 9.15 20.88
C THR A 409 0.59 7.82 21.48
N GLY A 410 -0.22 7.04 20.78
CA GLY A 410 -0.73 5.73 21.23
C GLY A 410 0.32 4.63 21.10
N PHE A 411 0.75 4.30 19.88
CA PHE A 411 1.62 3.14 19.66
C PHE A 411 3.03 3.36 20.17
N LEU A 412 3.63 4.51 19.87
CA LEU A 412 5.03 4.80 20.15
C LEU A 412 5.22 5.34 21.57
N MET A 413 4.51 6.39 21.96
CA MET A 413 4.64 7.06 23.26
C MET A 413 3.84 6.38 24.39
N LYS A 414 2.86 5.55 24.06
CA LYS A 414 1.93 4.91 25.01
C LYS A 414 1.20 5.91 25.91
N ASN A 415 0.91 7.09 25.37
CA ASN A 415 0.20 8.16 26.05
C ASN A 415 -0.63 8.98 25.04
N LEU A 416 -1.95 8.83 25.04
CA LEU A 416 -2.85 9.53 24.11
C LEU A 416 -2.86 11.05 24.30
N ASP A 417 -2.50 11.53 25.49
CA ASP A 417 -2.44 12.96 25.82
C ASP A 417 -1.07 13.58 25.52
N ALA A 418 -0.10 12.77 25.07
CA ALA A 418 1.23 13.28 24.73
C ALA A 418 1.18 14.22 23.52
N ASN A 419 2.10 15.16 23.46
CA ASN A 419 2.35 15.94 22.26
C ASN A 419 3.30 15.14 21.35
N ALA A 420 2.86 14.81 20.13
CA ALA A 420 3.68 14.08 19.16
C ALA A 420 4.97 14.83 18.78
N LEU A 421 5.01 16.15 18.96
CA LEU A 421 6.20 16.98 18.70
C LEU A 421 7.30 16.82 19.78
N ASP A 422 6.99 16.22 20.93
CA ASP A 422 7.98 15.88 21.96
C ASP A 422 8.75 14.59 21.62
N TYR A 423 8.55 14.06 20.42
CA TYR A 423 9.28 12.90 19.94
C TYR A 423 10.79 13.19 19.85
N THR A 424 11.59 12.28 20.39
CA THR A 424 13.02 12.23 20.15
C THR A 424 13.44 10.80 19.84
N GLU A 425 14.31 10.62 18.84
CA GLU A 425 14.76 9.30 18.40
C GLU A 425 15.41 8.52 19.55
N SER A 426 16.25 9.17 20.36
CA SER A 426 16.96 8.52 21.47
C SER A 426 16.04 7.91 22.53
N LYS A 427 14.90 8.58 22.79
CA LYS A 427 13.95 8.14 23.82
C LYS A 427 13.11 6.94 23.36
N TYR A 428 12.80 6.87 22.06
CA TYR A 428 11.82 5.93 21.53
C TYR A 428 12.39 4.88 20.56
N ALA A 429 13.73 4.82 20.39
CA ALA A 429 14.39 3.95 19.39
C ALA A 429 14.01 2.47 19.53
N GLU A 430 13.98 1.93 20.74
CA GLU A 430 13.64 0.53 21.00
C GLU A 430 12.18 0.23 20.62
N ARG A 431 11.25 1.04 21.13
CA ARG A 431 9.82 0.88 20.81
C ARG A 431 9.55 1.07 19.32
N ARG A 432 10.25 1.99 18.68
CA ARG A 432 10.16 2.19 17.24
C ARG A 432 10.59 0.96 16.45
N ARG A 433 11.68 0.30 16.85
CA ARG A 433 12.13 -0.96 16.23
C ARG A 433 11.11 -2.07 16.41
N GLU A 434 10.54 -2.20 17.60
CA GLU A 434 9.47 -3.15 17.88
C GLU A 434 8.23 -2.89 17.00
N LEU A 435 7.77 -1.64 16.91
CA LEU A 435 6.64 -1.27 16.06
C LEU A 435 6.93 -1.51 14.58
N SER A 436 8.14 -1.24 14.12
CA SER A 436 8.54 -1.56 12.75
C SER A 436 8.44 -3.07 12.47
N ALA A 437 8.87 -3.91 13.42
CA ALA A 437 8.75 -5.36 13.28
C ALA A 437 7.28 -5.84 13.24
N ILE A 438 6.35 -5.10 13.84
CA ILE A 438 4.92 -5.44 13.87
C ILE A 438 4.18 -4.88 12.65
N LEU A 439 4.43 -3.63 12.29
CA LEU A 439 3.59 -2.84 11.39
C LEU A 439 4.13 -2.69 9.97
N ASP A 440 5.45 -2.80 9.76
CA ASP A 440 6.05 -2.57 8.45
C ASP A 440 6.10 -3.86 7.62
N SER A 441 5.87 -3.72 6.32
CA SER A 441 5.96 -4.82 5.34
C SER A 441 7.25 -4.68 4.53
N THR A 442 8.39 -4.73 5.22
CA THR A 442 9.72 -4.42 4.68
C THR A 442 10.65 -5.63 4.54
N ASN A 443 10.18 -6.86 4.77
CA ASN A 443 11.02 -8.04 4.55
C ASN A 443 11.31 -8.22 3.05
N PRO A 444 12.59 -8.15 2.61
CA PRO A 444 12.95 -8.30 1.21
C PRO A 444 13.03 -9.77 0.76
N ASP A 445 12.99 -10.73 1.69
CA ASP A 445 13.04 -12.15 1.36
C ASP A 445 11.63 -12.72 1.18
N LEU A 446 11.21 -12.87 -0.06
CA LEU A 446 9.94 -13.48 -0.47
C LEU A 446 10.12 -14.92 -0.98
N SER A 447 11.25 -15.56 -0.68
CA SER A 447 11.59 -16.89 -1.22
C SER A 447 10.57 -17.97 -0.82
N ALA A 448 9.97 -17.88 0.36
CA ALA A 448 8.93 -18.83 0.80
C ALA A 448 7.65 -18.69 -0.05
N PHE A 449 7.25 -17.47 -0.38
CA PHE A 449 6.11 -17.19 -1.25
C PHE A 449 6.37 -17.62 -2.70
N GLN A 450 7.56 -17.33 -3.22
CA GLN A 450 8.00 -17.79 -4.54
C GLN A 450 8.02 -19.32 -4.64
N LYS A 451 8.62 -20.03 -3.66
CA LYS A 451 8.72 -21.51 -3.64
C LYS A 451 7.36 -22.19 -3.60
N ARG A 452 6.37 -21.57 -2.96
CA ARG A 452 4.99 -22.06 -2.99
C ARG A 452 4.35 -21.92 -4.38
N GLY A 453 4.91 -21.11 -5.26
CA GLY A 453 4.35 -20.75 -6.57
C GLY A 453 3.47 -19.50 -6.54
N GLY A 454 3.47 -18.76 -5.45
CA GLY A 454 2.71 -17.52 -5.28
C GLY A 454 3.05 -16.46 -6.34
N LYS A 455 2.08 -15.62 -6.68
CA LYS A 455 2.24 -14.53 -7.67
C LYS A 455 1.84 -13.20 -7.05
N MET A 456 2.57 -12.14 -7.39
CA MET A 456 2.34 -10.81 -6.83
C MET A 456 2.31 -9.73 -7.92
N ILE A 457 1.30 -8.86 -7.85
CA ILE A 457 1.23 -7.63 -8.65
C ILE A 457 1.15 -6.45 -7.70
N VAL A 458 2.04 -5.49 -7.87
CA VAL A 458 2.04 -4.22 -7.14
C VAL A 458 1.86 -3.10 -8.15
N ALA A 459 0.98 -2.13 -7.86
CA ALA A 459 0.82 -0.93 -8.68
C ALA A 459 0.93 0.32 -7.80
N ILE A 460 1.69 1.32 -8.27
CA ILE A 460 1.92 2.57 -7.53
C ILE A 460 1.75 3.77 -8.43
N GLY A 461 1.40 4.92 -7.84
CA GLY A 461 1.33 6.21 -8.49
C GLY A 461 2.46 7.13 -8.01
N THR A 462 3.13 7.84 -8.92
CA THR A 462 4.27 8.70 -8.55
C THR A 462 3.87 9.98 -7.82
N ASN A 463 2.61 10.43 -8.00
CA ASN A 463 2.04 11.59 -7.30
C ASN A 463 1.28 11.21 -6.01
N ASP A 464 1.48 10.01 -5.50
CA ASP A 464 0.85 9.59 -4.25
C ASP A 464 1.38 10.41 -3.07
N THR A 465 0.52 11.24 -2.48
CA THR A 465 0.84 12.08 -1.32
C THR A 465 0.51 11.41 0.00
N THR A 466 -0.06 10.21 -0.04
CA THR A 466 -0.51 9.45 1.13
C THR A 466 0.43 8.30 1.45
N ALA A 467 0.63 7.37 0.51
CA ALA A 467 1.59 6.27 0.64
C ALA A 467 2.87 6.65 -0.13
N PRO A 468 4.00 6.92 0.54
CA PRO A 468 5.19 7.47 -0.10
C PRO A 468 5.72 6.59 -1.23
N PRO A 469 5.71 7.04 -2.51
CA PRO A 469 6.18 6.23 -3.63
C PRO A 469 7.66 5.89 -3.55
N GLY A 470 8.46 6.79 -2.97
CA GLY A 470 9.88 6.52 -2.75
C GLY A 470 10.12 5.31 -1.86
N GLU A 471 9.31 5.13 -0.84
CA GLU A 471 9.37 3.97 0.06
C GLU A 471 8.96 2.67 -0.65
N GLN A 472 7.95 2.73 -1.51
CA GLN A 472 7.48 1.60 -2.31
C GLN A 472 8.54 1.12 -3.30
N LEU A 473 9.20 2.07 -3.98
CA LEU A 473 10.31 1.78 -4.91
C LEU A 473 11.52 1.20 -4.18
N ASP A 474 11.92 1.77 -3.04
CA ASP A 474 13.06 1.30 -2.27
C ASP A 474 12.83 -0.10 -1.71
N TYR A 475 11.61 -0.41 -1.28
CA TYR A 475 11.25 -1.77 -0.86
C TYR A 475 11.36 -2.76 -2.01
N TYR A 476 10.74 -2.47 -3.17
CA TYR A 476 10.80 -3.40 -4.30
C TYR A 476 12.24 -3.60 -4.80
N LYS A 477 13.02 -2.52 -4.83
CA LYS A 477 14.46 -2.61 -5.11
C LYS A 477 15.17 -3.53 -4.13
N SER A 478 14.86 -3.44 -2.83
CA SER A 478 15.46 -4.31 -1.82
C SER A 478 15.12 -5.79 -2.04
N VAL A 479 13.91 -6.10 -2.51
CA VAL A 479 13.52 -7.47 -2.91
C VAL A 479 14.33 -7.95 -4.12
N VAL A 480 14.51 -7.09 -5.13
CA VAL A 480 15.34 -7.40 -6.31
C VAL A 480 16.81 -7.59 -5.91
N ASP A 481 17.35 -6.72 -5.07
CA ASP A 481 18.74 -6.83 -4.57
C ASP A 481 18.94 -8.13 -3.76
N LYS A 482 17.95 -8.54 -2.97
CA LYS A 482 18.00 -9.76 -2.14
C LYS A 482 17.86 -11.04 -2.93
N MET A 483 16.94 -11.07 -3.90
CA MET A 483 16.53 -12.31 -4.58
C MET A 483 17.06 -12.43 -6.01
N GLY A 484 17.53 -11.35 -6.61
CA GLY A 484 17.93 -11.27 -8.01
C GLY A 484 16.76 -10.99 -8.95
N HIS A 485 17.01 -10.17 -9.97
CA HIS A 485 15.99 -9.65 -10.89
C HIS A 485 15.19 -10.77 -11.58
N SER A 486 15.88 -11.78 -12.17
CA SER A 486 15.21 -12.89 -12.87
C SER A 486 14.31 -13.73 -11.97
N ASN A 487 14.71 -13.92 -10.70
CA ASN A 487 13.90 -14.65 -9.73
C ASN A 487 12.64 -13.86 -9.36
N VAL A 488 12.78 -12.54 -9.15
CA VAL A 488 11.64 -11.67 -8.84
C VAL A 488 10.67 -11.62 -10.02
N ASP A 489 11.18 -11.49 -11.24
CA ASP A 489 10.37 -11.45 -12.46
C ASP A 489 9.53 -12.72 -12.68
N ALA A 490 9.94 -13.86 -12.12
CA ALA A 490 9.17 -15.11 -12.24
C ALA A 490 7.89 -15.11 -11.39
N PHE A 491 7.76 -14.23 -10.39
CA PHE A 491 6.61 -14.26 -9.47
C PHE A 491 6.06 -12.89 -9.07
N ALA A 492 6.78 -11.79 -9.30
CA ALA A 492 6.35 -10.46 -8.88
C ALA A 492 6.52 -9.41 -9.99
N ARG A 493 5.60 -8.45 -10.06
CA ARG A 493 5.66 -7.26 -10.91
C ARG A 493 5.29 -6.02 -10.10
N LEU A 494 6.12 -4.99 -10.19
CA LEU A 494 5.78 -3.65 -9.76
C LEU A 494 5.51 -2.79 -10.99
N PHE A 495 4.28 -2.33 -11.15
CA PHE A 495 3.91 -1.35 -12.18
C PHE A 495 3.86 0.04 -11.60
N VAL A 496 4.41 1.00 -12.33
CA VAL A 496 4.42 2.41 -11.95
C VAL A 496 3.57 3.19 -12.93
N LEU A 497 2.63 3.97 -12.39
CA LEU A 497 1.78 4.88 -13.15
C LEU A 497 2.24 6.32 -12.88
N PRO A 498 3.04 6.91 -13.77
CA PRO A 498 3.49 8.30 -13.62
C PRO A 498 2.31 9.25 -13.47
N GLN A 499 2.51 10.34 -12.73
CA GLN A 499 1.54 11.43 -12.53
C GLN A 499 0.19 11.02 -11.91
N THR A 500 0.07 9.77 -11.39
CA THR A 500 -1.14 9.35 -10.67
C THR A 500 -0.94 9.39 -9.15
N GLY A 501 -2.01 9.71 -8.43
CA GLY A 501 -2.04 9.80 -6.96
C GLY A 501 -2.48 8.50 -6.27
N HIS A 502 -2.92 8.62 -5.02
CA HIS A 502 -3.31 7.49 -4.16
C HIS A 502 -4.45 6.62 -4.71
N GLY A 503 -5.32 7.18 -5.53
CA GLY A 503 -6.39 6.44 -6.23
C GLY A 503 -5.95 5.79 -7.55
N LEU A 504 -4.68 5.85 -7.92
CA LEU A 504 -4.15 5.51 -9.24
C LEU A 504 -4.87 6.28 -10.37
N THR A 505 -5.23 7.52 -10.09
CA THR A 505 -5.81 8.47 -11.05
C THR A 505 -5.03 9.78 -10.99
N GLY A 506 -5.00 10.53 -12.09
CA GLY A 506 -4.29 11.80 -12.13
C GLY A 506 -4.60 12.60 -13.40
N THR A 507 -4.06 13.81 -13.43
CA THR A 507 -4.11 14.70 -14.58
C THR A 507 -2.72 15.21 -14.91
N THR A 508 -2.48 15.59 -16.17
CA THR A 508 -1.26 16.30 -16.55
C THR A 508 -1.17 17.62 -15.78
N TYR A 509 0.04 18.09 -15.51
CA TYR A 509 0.21 19.41 -14.93
C TYR A 509 -0.10 20.50 -15.95
N THR A 510 -0.60 21.63 -15.47
CA THR A 510 -1.07 22.73 -16.34
C THR A 510 0.04 23.60 -16.93
N THR A 511 1.28 23.36 -16.53
CA THR A 511 2.47 24.03 -17.08
C THR A 511 3.52 22.98 -17.37
N ASP A 512 3.91 22.82 -18.63
CA ASP A 512 4.92 21.85 -19.03
C ASP A 512 6.36 22.29 -18.67
N GLY A 513 7.33 21.44 -18.97
CA GLY A 513 8.74 21.68 -18.68
C GLY A 513 9.37 22.84 -19.47
N ASP A 514 8.71 23.33 -20.51
CA ASP A 514 9.07 24.53 -21.25
C ASP A 514 8.43 25.82 -20.69
N GLY A 515 7.59 25.67 -19.65
CA GLY A 515 6.82 26.78 -19.06
C GLY A 515 5.57 27.14 -19.85
N LYS A 516 5.17 26.33 -20.83
CA LYS A 516 3.96 26.55 -21.62
C LYS A 516 2.75 26.08 -20.87
N THR A 517 1.73 26.93 -20.79
CA THR A 517 0.43 26.57 -20.19
C THR A 517 -0.34 25.61 -21.09
N GLN A 518 -0.91 24.59 -20.52
CA GLN A 518 -1.75 23.59 -21.18
C GLN A 518 -2.98 23.26 -20.34
N GLU A 519 -3.99 22.67 -20.99
CA GLU A 519 -5.16 22.14 -20.29
C GLU A 519 -4.79 20.85 -19.54
N ALA A 520 -5.30 20.70 -18.31
CA ALA A 520 -5.15 19.48 -17.55
C ALA A 520 -5.96 18.35 -18.20
N ARG A 521 -5.30 17.26 -18.56
CA ARG A 521 -5.92 16.08 -19.19
C ARG A 521 -5.75 14.86 -18.30
N GLN A 522 -6.75 13.98 -18.28
CA GLN A 522 -6.68 12.74 -17.53
C GLN A 522 -5.48 11.89 -18.00
N VAL A 523 -4.71 11.40 -17.04
CA VAL A 523 -3.65 10.42 -17.29
C VAL A 523 -4.28 9.03 -17.42
N PRO A 524 -3.99 8.27 -18.49
CA PRO A 524 -4.43 6.89 -18.63
C PRO A 524 -3.98 6.02 -17.46
N SER A 525 -4.89 5.28 -16.84
CA SER A 525 -4.58 4.46 -15.66
C SER A 525 -5.52 3.28 -15.43
N THR A 526 -6.44 3.02 -16.37
CA THR A 526 -7.42 1.94 -16.22
C THR A 526 -6.83 0.60 -16.65
N PHE A 527 -6.84 -0.38 -15.73
CA PHE A 527 -6.46 -1.78 -15.97
C PHE A 527 -7.18 -2.71 -14.98
N ASP A 528 -7.33 -3.99 -15.33
CA ASP A 528 -7.93 -4.99 -14.46
C ASP A 528 -6.87 -5.85 -13.76
N ARG A 529 -6.49 -5.43 -12.55
CA ARG A 529 -5.50 -6.15 -11.73
C ARG A 529 -5.97 -7.53 -11.28
N VAL A 530 -7.30 -7.72 -11.13
CA VAL A 530 -7.85 -9.02 -10.70
C VAL A 530 -7.71 -10.02 -11.83
N ALA A 531 -8.06 -9.64 -13.05
CA ALA A 531 -7.85 -10.48 -14.22
C ALA A 531 -6.36 -10.83 -14.40
N LEU A 532 -5.46 -9.86 -14.27
CA LEU A 532 -4.02 -10.09 -14.42
C LEU A 532 -3.47 -11.09 -13.40
N ILE A 533 -3.83 -10.96 -12.11
CA ILE A 533 -3.32 -11.88 -11.09
C ILE A 533 -3.92 -13.28 -11.22
N VAL A 534 -5.21 -13.39 -11.58
CA VAL A 534 -5.90 -14.65 -11.82
C VAL A 534 -5.27 -15.40 -13.01
N ASP A 535 -5.05 -14.70 -14.13
CA ASP A 535 -4.42 -15.31 -15.31
C ASP A 535 -3.00 -15.80 -15.00
N TRP A 536 -2.26 -15.04 -14.18
CA TRP A 536 -0.90 -15.46 -13.80
C TRP A 536 -0.91 -16.69 -12.89
N VAL A 537 -1.78 -16.71 -11.88
CA VAL A 537 -1.88 -17.81 -10.93
C VAL A 537 -2.43 -19.08 -11.59
N GLU A 538 -3.53 -18.97 -12.33
CA GLU A 538 -4.32 -20.13 -12.76
C GLU A 538 -3.92 -20.63 -14.13
N LYS A 539 -3.46 -19.74 -15.02
CA LYS A 539 -3.09 -20.10 -16.40
C LYS A 539 -1.58 -20.03 -16.64
N GLY A 540 -0.80 -19.52 -15.65
CA GLY A 540 0.63 -19.29 -15.81
C GLY A 540 0.98 -18.14 -16.77
N VAL A 541 -0.01 -17.32 -17.16
CA VAL A 541 0.17 -16.19 -18.08
C VAL A 541 0.64 -14.98 -17.27
N ALA A 542 1.94 -14.76 -17.22
CA ALA A 542 2.51 -13.59 -16.55
C ALA A 542 2.08 -12.30 -17.26
N PRO A 543 1.77 -11.22 -16.51
CA PRO A 543 1.56 -9.92 -17.13
C PRO A 543 2.83 -9.46 -17.86
N GLY A 544 2.67 -8.83 -19.01
CA GLY A 544 3.77 -8.23 -19.76
C GLY A 544 4.51 -7.20 -18.93
N LYS A 545 5.75 -6.88 -19.29
CA LYS A 545 6.51 -5.77 -18.67
C LYS A 545 5.91 -4.41 -19.01
N SER A 546 5.16 -4.35 -20.09
CA SER A 546 4.37 -3.19 -20.53
C SER A 546 2.92 -3.60 -20.69
N ILE A 547 2.02 -2.84 -20.09
CA ILE A 547 0.56 -3.03 -20.21
C ILE A 547 -0.02 -1.70 -20.68
N VAL A 548 -0.82 -1.74 -21.76
CA VAL A 548 -1.53 -0.55 -22.21
C VAL A 548 -2.65 -0.22 -21.24
N VAL A 549 -2.59 0.99 -20.67
CA VAL A 549 -3.64 1.57 -19.84
C VAL A 549 -4.37 2.66 -20.60
N THR A 550 -5.65 2.86 -20.29
CA THR A 550 -6.52 3.81 -20.99
C THR A 550 -7.15 4.81 -20.02
N GLY A 551 -7.58 5.96 -20.54
CA GLY A 551 -8.29 7.00 -19.78
C GLY A 551 -8.35 8.32 -20.55
N GLY A 552 -9.47 9.04 -20.45
CA GLY A 552 -9.65 10.34 -21.08
C GLY A 552 -9.48 10.35 -22.60
N GLY A 553 -9.80 9.25 -23.28
CA GLY A 553 -9.60 9.11 -24.74
C GLY A 553 -8.15 8.88 -25.17
N ARG A 554 -7.24 8.63 -24.23
CA ARG A 554 -5.79 8.42 -24.42
C ARG A 554 -5.41 6.99 -24.04
N SER A 555 -4.23 6.56 -24.47
CA SER A 555 -3.57 5.34 -24.00
C SER A 555 -2.08 5.61 -23.72
N LEU A 556 -1.53 4.98 -22.68
CA LEU A 556 -0.11 5.01 -22.35
C LEU A 556 0.36 3.61 -21.94
N PRO A 557 1.65 3.27 -22.07
CA PRO A 557 2.15 2.05 -21.48
C PRO A 557 2.36 2.24 -19.96
N MET A 558 1.84 1.32 -19.16
CA MET A 558 2.20 1.14 -17.76
C MET A 558 3.39 0.19 -17.70
N CYS A 559 4.56 0.72 -17.39
CA CYS A 559 5.81 -0.04 -17.40
C CYS A 559 6.09 -0.71 -16.06
N SER A 560 6.69 -1.90 -16.10
CA SER A 560 7.19 -2.53 -14.87
C SER A 560 8.52 -1.91 -14.44
N TYR A 561 8.65 -1.63 -13.14
CA TYR A 561 9.89 -1.10 -12.54
C TYR A 561 11.10 -2.00 -12.88
N PRO A 562 12.26 -1.46 -13.23
CA PRO A 562 12.65 -0.04 -13.22
C PRO A 562 12.40 0.73 -14.53
N GLU A 563 11.61 0.18 -15.44
CA GLU A 563 11.30 0.82 -16.70
C GLU A 563 10.26 1.96 -16.53
N TYR A 564 10.32 2.95 -17.41
CA TYR A 564 9.37 4.06 -17.49
C TYR A 564 8.93 4.30 -18.94
N PRO A 565 7.76 4.93 -19.18
CA PRO A 565 7.32 5.30 -20.52
C PRO A 565 8.25 6.37 -21.10
N LYS A 566 9.06 6.03 -22.09
CA LYS A 566 9.93 6.95 -22.83
C LYS A 566 9.30 7.25 -24.18
N TYR A 567 9.11 8.53 -24.47
CA TYR A 567 8.57 8.96 -25.75
C TYR A 567 9.58 8.70 -26.87
N ASN A 568 9.11 8.12 -27.96
CA ASN A 568 9.92 7.87 -29.15
C ASN A 568 9.50 8.78 -30.31
N LYS A 569 8.28 8.58 -30.82
CA LYS A 569 7.71 9.42 -31.91
C LYS A 569 6.24 9.04 -32.13
N GLY A 570 5.46 9.97 -32.67
CA GLY A 570 4.07 9.70 -33.03
C GLY A 570 3.08 10.55 -32.24
N PRO A 571 1.79 10.19 -32.22
CA PRO A 571 0.79 10.90 -31.43
C PRO A 571 1.05 10.73 -29.93
N VAL A 572 1.11 11.84 -29.20
CA VAL A 572 1.39 11.84 -27.73
C VAL A 572 0.32 11.17 -26.88
N ASP A 573 -0.84 10.90 -27.45
CA ASP A 573 -1.99 10.29 -26.78
C ASP A 573 -2.11 8.77 -27.05
N ALA A 574 -1.11 8.19 -27.74
CA ALA A 574 -1.13 6.80 -28.17
C ALA A 574 0.03 6.00 -27.58
N ALA A 575 -0.28 4.85 -26.96
CA ALA A 575 0.69 4.02 -26.27
C ALA A 575 1.85 3.55 -27.17
N GLU A 576 1.60 3.35 -28.47
CA GLU A 576 2.61 2.97 -29.46
C GLU A 576 3.67 4.02 -29.74
N SER A 577 3.45 5.25 -29.28
CA SER A 577 4.43 6.34 -29.37
C SER A 577 5.50 6.28 -28.29
N TYR A 578 5.37 5.37 -27.35
CA TYR A 578 6.26 5.20 -26.20
C TYR A 578 6.84 3.79 -26.16
N GLU A 579 7.99 3.67 -25.54
CA GLU A 579 8.59 2.39 -25.17
C GLU A 579 8.90 2.36 -23.67
N CYS A 580 8.79 1.19 -23.04
CA CYS A 580 9.28 1.01 -21.69
C CYS A 580 10.81 0.93 -21.70
N SER A 581 11.48 1.87 -21.02
CA SER A 581 12.93 2.04 -21.05
C SER A 581 13.48 2.26 -19.65
N VAL A 582 14.72 1.87 -19.43
CA VAL A 582 15.48 2.13 -18.19
C VAL A 582 16.39 3.36 -18.34
N ARG A 583 16.51 3.91 -19.55
CA ARG A 583 17.39 5.06 -19.85
C ARG A 583 16.80 5.95 -20.94
#